data_16bce68873ac0a36ad8ad9917af361d4
#
_entry.id   16bce68873ac0a36ad8ad9917af361d4
#
_cell.length_a   1.000
_cell.length_b   1.000
_cell.length_c   1.000
_cell.angle_alpha   90.00
_cell.angle_beta   90.00
_cell.angle_gamma   90.00
#
_symmetry.space_group_name_H-M   'P 1'
#
loop_
_entity.id
_entity.type
_entity.pdbx_description
1 polymer ?
#
loop_
_entity_poly.entity_id
_entity_poly.type
_entity_poly.pdbx_seq_one_letter_code
_entity_poly.pdbx_strand_id
1 'polypeptide(L)'
;MTNKIKRQRFSKNEWLEAGLTMLATQGVDKLTIGSLSRTVGVAKTSFYWHFKDRQDLLDHMLEYWISEFNTVLTDNPELLPLPAEQRLQAIADTVTGQELAKYELAIRAWASHDQSAQTVFDSMHYRRMAVIKQSFADAGFDPLEQETRAQVFNCYLNWGNVMHSDTAAYTKVVKDLIPLLLKP
;
A
#
# COMPACT_ATOMS: atom_id res chain seq x y z
N MET A 1 42.57 14.86 -16.05
CA MET A 1 41.13 14.99 -16.46
C MET A 1 40.28 14.49 -15.34
N THR A 2 39.76 15.38 -14.53
CA THR A 2 38.98 15.07 -13.31
C THR A 2 37.53 14.73 -13.71
N ASN A 3 37.21 13.45 -13.66
CA ASN A 3 35.87 12.98 -13.95
C ASN A 3 34.93 13.47 -12.84
N LYS A 4 34.18 14.56 -13.09
CA LYS A 4 33.17 15.10 -12.22
C LYS A 4 31.99 14.11 -12.26
N ILE A 5 31.94 13.13 -11.32
CA ILE A 5 30.78 12.31 -11.08
C ILE A 5 29.63 13.27 -10.81
N LYS A 6 28.71 13.39 -11.77
CA LYS A 6 27.46 14.14 -11.61
C LYS A 6 26.75 13.48 -10.42
N ARG A 7 26.79 14.11 -9.24
CA ARG A 7 25.95 13.71 -8.10
C ARG A 7 24.50 13.77 -8.59
N GLN A 8 23.93 12.62 -8.88
CA GLN A 8 22.52 12.50 -9.20
C GLN A 8 21.74 13.09 -8.01
N ARG A 9 20.95 14.11 -8.24
CA ARG A 9 20.12 14.69 -7.19
C ARG A 9 19.05 13.65 -6.85
N PHE A 10 18.95 13.28 -5.59
CA PHE A 10 17.90 12.43 -5.07
C PHE A 10 16.56 13.17 -5.25
N SER A 11 15.64 12.59 -5.99
CA SER A 11 14.36 13.19 -6.33
C SER A 11 13.38 13.15 -5.16
N LYS A 12 12.29 13.93 -5.24
CA LYS A 12 11.23 13.90 -4.23
C LYS A 12 10.65 12.50 -4.06
N ASN A 13 10.36 11.79 -5.17
CA ASN A 13 9.80 10.44 -5.14
C ASN A 13 10.76 9.43 -4.51
N GLU A 14 12.06 9.49 -4.80
CA GLU A 14 13.05 8.62 -4.16
C GLU A 14 13.09 8.82 -2.63
N TRP A 15 12.89 10.05 -2.13
CA TRP A 15 12.75 10.32 -0.71
C TRP A 15 11.47 9.70 -0.13
N LEU A 16 10.35 9.78 -0.85
CA LEU A 16 9.06 9.23 -0.43
C LEU A 16 9.09 7.70 -0.37
N GLU A 17 9.64 7.05 -1.39
CA GLU A 17 9.83 5.59 -1.45
C GLU A 17 10.75 5.08 -0.33
N ALA A 18 11.88 5.77 -0.11
CA ALA A 18 12.77 5.46 0.99
C ALA A 18 12.10 5.67 2.36
N GLY A 19 11.28 6.71 2.49
CA GLY A 19 10.46 6.98 3.67
C GLY A 19 9.46 5.86 3.95
N LEU A 20 8.69 5.43 2.95
CA LEU A 20 7.75 4.31 3.05
C LEU A 20 8.46 3.00 3.38
N THR A 21 9.61 2.74 2.77
CA THR A 21 10.42 1.56 3.08
C THR A 21 10.92 1.59 4.53
N MET A 22 11.38 2.74 5.01
CA MET A 22 11.79 2.89 6.42
C MET A 22 10.59 2.78 7.37
N LEU A 23 9.44 3.35 7.03
CA LEU A 23 8.19 3.21 7.79
C LEU A 23 7.83 1.72 7.94
N ALA A 24 7.87 0.96 6.82
CA ALA A 24 7.54 -0.46 6.81
C ALA A 24 8.49 -1.34 7.63
N THR A 25 9.78 -0.95 7.70
CA THR A 25 10.81 -1.79 8.36
C THR A 25 11.13 -1.38 9.79
N GLN A 26 10.94 -0.10 10.15
CA GLN A 26 11.38 0.46 11.42
C GLN A 26 10.29 1.23 12.20
N GLY A 27 9.16 1.51 11.54
CA GLY A 27 8.07 2.30 12.12
C GLY A 27 8.30 3.81 12.05
N VAL A 28 7.21 4.57 12.29
CA VAL A 28 7.18 6.03 12.13
C VAL A 28 8.11 6.77 13.11
N ASP A 29 8.32 6.25 14.31
CA ASP A 29 9.17 6.88 15.33
C ASP A 29 10.65 6.90 14.93
N LYS A 30 11.11 5.91 14.17
CA LYS A 30 12.48 5.85 13.67
C LYS A 30 12.70 6.68 12.41
N LEU A 31 11.63 7.12 11.76
CA LEU A 31 11.69 7.94 10.56
C LEU A 31 11.99 9.39 10.91
N THR A 32 13.26 9.71 11.02
CA THR A 32 13.77 11.07 11.23
C THR A 32 14.54 11.53 9.99
N ILE A 33 14.68 12.85 9.78
CA ILE A 33 15.48 13.39 8.67
C ILE A 33 16.91 12.83 8.71
N GLY A 34 17.47 12.68 9.92
CA GLY A 34 18.82 12.16 10.09
C GLY A 34 18.97 10.67 9.79
N SER A 35 18.00 9.82 10.19
CA SER A 35 18.00 8.40 9.89
C SER A 35 17.77 8.16 8.40
N LEU A 36 16.78 8.83 7.82
CA LEU A 36 16.46 8.70 6.40
C LEU A 36 17.65 9.13 5.50
N SER A 37 18.25 10.30 5.78
CA SER A 37 19.43 10.78 5.04
C SER A 37 20.62 9.80 5.09
N ARG A 38 20.84 9.14 6.25
CA ARG A 38 21.88 8.10 6.39
C ARG A 38 21.54 6.85 5.59
N THR A 39 20.30 6.42 5.63
CA THR A 39 19.84 5.23 4.89
C THR A 39 20.01 5.39 3.39
N VAL A 40 19.65 6.57 2.84
CA VAL A 40 19.78 6.84 1.40
C VAL A 40 21.17 7.33 0.99
N GLY A 41 22.08 7.57 1.93
CA GLY A 41 23.45 8.03 1.64
C GLY A 41 23.53 9.47 1.12
N VAL A 42 22.53 10.32 1.43
CA VAL A 42 22.42 11.69 0.91
C VAL A 42 22.48 12.69 2.07
N ALA A 43 23.13 13.84 1.85
CA ALA A 43 23.24 14.88 2.87
C ALA A 43 21.87 15.46 3.24
N LYS A 44 21.66 15.79 4.54
CA LYS A 44 20.41 16.41 5.02
C LYS A 44 20.00 17.69 4.27
N THR A 45 20.97 18.44 3.74
CA THR A 45 20.69 19.62 2.92
C THR A 45 19.89 19.29 1.67
N SER A 46 20.05 18.09 1.10
CA SER A 46 19.26 17.62 -0.06
C SER A 46 17.80 17.39 0.32
N PHE A 47 17.50 16.95 1.54
CA PHE A 47 16.14 16.81 2.04
C PHE A 47 15.39 18.14 2.01
N TYR A 48 16.00 19.22 2.51
CA TYR A 48 15.38 20.54 2.59
C TYR A 48 15.14 21.24 1.22
N TRP A 49 15.60 20.62 0.13
CA TRP A 49 15.21 21.06 -1.23
C TRP A 49 13.80 20.57 -1.61
N HIS A 50 13.29 19.55 -0.93
CA HIS A 50 12.02 18.88 -1.24
C HIS A 50 10.97 19.05 -0.15
N PHE A 51 11.39 19.11 1.11
CA PHE A 51 10.51 19.14 2.29
C PHE A 51 10.98 20.19 3.29
N LYS A 52 10.00 20.84 3.93
CA LYS A 52 10.25 21.86 4.96
C LYS A 52 10.81 21.24 6.23
N ASP A 53 10.17 20.14 6.65
CA ASP A 53 10.47 19.44 7.89
C ASP A 53 10.01 17.98 7.81
N ARG A 54 10.09 17.26 8.94
CA ARG A 54 9.65 15.87 9.02
C ARG A 54 8.14 15.71 8.78
N GLN A 55 7.31 16.64 9.27
CA GLN A 55 5.86 16.56 9.10
C GLN A 55 5.49 16.70 7.63
N ASP A 56 6.07 17.64 6.94
CA ASP A 56 5.88 17.84 5.50
C ASP A 56 6.27 16.59 4.68
N LEU A 57 7.33 15.86 5.09
CA LEU A 57 7.64 14.55 4.52
C LEU A 57 6.53 13.54 4.78
N LEU A 58 6.05 13.43 6.02
CA LEU A 58 5.02 12.47 6.41
C LEU A 58 3.71 12.71 5.65
N ASP A 59 3.30 13.97 5.51
CA ASP A 59 2.10 14.34 4.76
C ASP A 59 2.22 13.95 3.28
N HIS A 60 3.35 14.26 2.66
CA HIS A 60 3.61 13.85 1.28
C HIS A 60 3.77 12.33 1.09
N MET A 61 4.23 11.61 2.11
CA MET A 61 4.27 10.13 2.06
C MET A 61 2.86 9.55 2.01
N LEU A 62 1.90 10.11 2.76
CA LEU A 62 0.49 9.69 2.69
C LEU A 62 -0.11 10.01 1.31
N GLU A 63 0.13 11.21 0.78
CA GLU A 63 -0.32 11.58 -0.57
C GLU A 63 0.26 10.66 -1.64
N TYR A 64 1.55 10.35 -1.55
CA TYR A 64 2.25 9.45 -2.46
C TYR A 64 1.69 8.02 -2.36
N TRP A 65 1.47 7.53 -1.15
CA TRP A 65 0.85 6.22 -0.94
C TRP A 65 -0.56 6.16 -1.55
N ILE A 66 -1.36 7.22 -1.41
CA ILE A 66 -2.68 7.31 -2.04
C ILE A 66 -2.55 7.24 -3.57
N SER A 67 -1.67 8.05 -4.15
CA SER A 67 -1.57 8.16 -5.62
C SER A 67 -1.04 6.89 -6.28
N GLU A 68 0.04 6.32 -5.74
CA GLU A 68 0.72 5.20 -6.38
C GLU A 68 0.05 3.84 -6.09
N PHE A 69 -0.41 3.64 -4.84
CA PHE A 69 -0.87 2.32 -4.42
C PHE A 69 -2.39 2.14 -4.47
N ASN A 70 -3.17 3.22 -4.42
CA ASN A 70 -4.63 3.12 -4.42
C ASN A 70 -5.26 3.42 -5.77
N THR A 71 -4.69 4.33 -6.57
CA THR A 71 -5.17 4.59 -7.94
C THR A 71 -5.14 3.32 -8.79
N VAL A 72 -4.15 2.46 -8.58
CA VAL A 72 -4.04 1.17 -9.27
C VAL A 72 -5.20 0.22 -8.94
N LEU A 73 -5.76 0.30 -7.73
CA LEU A 73 -6.82 -0.61 -7.26
C LEU A 73 -8.22 -0.02 -7.32
N THR A 74 -8.39 1.26 -6.95
CA THR A 74 -9.73 1.85 -6.79
C THR A 74 -10.19 2.69 -7.97
N ASP A 75 -9.26 3.32 -8.66
CA ASP A 75 -9.55 4.24 -9.76
C ASP A 75 -9.09 3.68 -11.12
N ASN A 76 -8.76 2.39 -11.17
CA ASN A 76 -8.38 1.73 -12.41
C ASN A 76 -9.63 1.42 -13.26
N PRO A 77 -9.84 2.13 -14.38
CA PRO A 77 -11.02 1.93 -15.22
C PRO A 77 -11.06 0.54 -15.89
N GLU A 78 -9.94 -0.17 -15.93
CA GLU A 78 -9.87 -1.52 -16.51
C GLU A 78 -10.34 -2.60 -15.53
N LEU A 79 -10.33 -2.33 -14.22
CA LEU A 79 -10.76 -3.30 -13.20
C LEU A 79 -12.28 -3.42 -13.10
N LEU A 80 -12.99 -2.31 -13.10
CA LEU A 80 -14.44 -2.30 -12.85
C LEU A 80 -15.26 -3.10 -13.86
N PRO A 81 -14.93 -3.12 -15.18
CA PRO A 81 -15.66 -3.91 -16.17
C PRO A 81 -15.37 -5.42 -16.11
N LEU A 82 -14.33 -5.85 -15.38
CA LEU A 82 -13.98 -7.27 -15.30
C LEU A 82 -15.06 -8.08 -14.57
N PRO A 83 -15.30 -9.35 -14.99
CA PRO A 83 -16.05 -10.29 -14.19
C PRO A 83 -15.51 -10.39 -12.76
N ALA A 84 -16.36 -10.66 -11.77
CA ALA A 84 -16.05 -10.65 -10.34
C ALA A 84 -14.76 -11.42 -10.00
N GLU A 85 -14.62 -12.65 -10.48
CA GLU A 85 -13.44 -13.48 -10.22
C GLU A 85 -12.16 -12.86 -10.79
N GLN A 86 -12.21 -12.37 -12.04
CA GLN A 86 -11.07 -11.75 -12.69
C GLN A 86 -10.67 -10.43 -12.01
N ARG A 87 -11.66 -9.67 -11.52
CA ARG A 87 -11.42 -8.44 -10.76
C ARG A 87 -10.72 -8.72 -9.44
N LEU A 88 -11.20 -9.70 -8.66
CA LEU A 88 -10.55 -10.12 -7.41
C LEU A 88 -9.14 -10.66 -7.66
N GLN A 89 -8.95 -11.41 -8.75
CA GLN A 89 -7.64 -11.93 -9.15
C GLN A 89 -6.67 -10.80 -9.50
N ALA A 90 -7.10 -9.80 -10.28
CA ALA A 90 -6.27 -8.65 -10.65
C ALA A 90 -5.88 -7.81 -9.41
N ILE A 91 -6.81 -7.63 -8.47
CA ILE A 91 -6.50 -6.97 -7.17
C ILE A 91 -5.44 -7.79 -6.42
N ALA A 92 -5.62 -9.10 -6.32
CA ALA A 92 -4.67 -9.99 -5.65
C ALA A 92 -3.28 -9.93 -6.29
N ASP A 93 -3.20 -10.03 -7.61
CA ASP A 93 -1.94 -9.97 -8.36
C ASP A 93 -1.20 -8.65 -8.15
N THR A 94 -1.93 -7.54 -8.12
CA THR A 94 -1.33 -6.22 -7.87
C THR A 94 -0.75 -6.13 -6.46
N VAL A 95 -1.51 -6.51 -5.44
CA VAL A 95 -1.07 -6.39 -4.03
C VAL A 95 0.09 -7.34 -3.73
N THR A 96 0.03 -8.58 -4.22
CA THR A 96 1.08 -9.57 -3.96
C THR A 96 2.32 -9.32 -4.80
N GLY A 97 2.16 -8.91 -6.06
CA GLY A 97 3.27 -8.68 -6.99
C GLY A 97 4.11 -7.44 -6.66
N GLN A 98 3.50 -6.41 -6.10
CA GLN A 98 4.19 -5.17 -5.68
C GLN A 98 4.51 -5.14 -4.19
N GLU A 99 4.24 -6.21 -3.45
CA GLU A 99 4.43 -6.29 -1.99
C GLU A 99 3.74 -5.14 -1.22
N LEU A 100 2.59 -4.67 -1.74
CA LEU A 100 1.91 -3.49 -1.18
C LEU A 100 1.42 -3.70 0.26
N ALA A 101 1.15 -4.95 0.64
CA ALA A 101 0.67 -5.29 1.97
C ALA A 101 1.59 -4.80 3.11
N LYS A 102 2.92 -4.75 2.88
CA LYS A 102 3.86 -4.25 3.89
C LYS A 102 3.67 -2.76 4.21
N TYR A 103 3.33 -1.96 3.21
CA TYR A 103 3.06 -0.53 3.40
C TYR A 103 1.72 -0.30 4.09
N GLU A 104 0.70 -1.08 3.73
CA GLU A 104 -0.61 -1.05 4.36
C GLU A 104 -0.53 -1.26 5.87
N LEU A 105 0.18 -2.30 6.31
CA LEU A 105 0.38 -2.62 7.72
C LEU A 105 1.12 -1.50 8.45
N ALA A 106 2.15 -0.94 7.83
CA ALA A 106 2.95 0.12 8.43
C ALA A 106 2.15 1.43 8.59
N ILE A 107 1.37 1.80 7.58
CA ILE A 107 0.50 2.97 7.64
C ILE A 107 -0.63 2.75 8.65
N ARG A 108 -1.21 1.55 8.72
CA ARG A 108 -2.20 1.21 9.74
C ARG A 108 -1.65 1.33 11.17
N ALA A 109 -0.41 0.85 11.39
CA ALA A 109 0.26 1.00 12.68
C ALA A 109 0.52 2.47 13.02
N TRP A 110 0.95 3.28 12.06
CA TRP A 110 1.11 4.72 12.25
C TRP A 110 -0.24 5.41 12.51
N ALA A 111 -1.27 5.12 11.73
CA ALA A 111 -2.62 5.66 11.87
C ALA A 111 -3.23 5.45 13.27
N SER A 112 -2.83 4.39 13.99
CA SER A 112 -3.33 4.15 15.35
C SER A 112 -2.89 5.20 16.39
N HIS A 113 -1.92 6.07 16.05
CA HIS A 113 -1.36 7.11 16.92
C HIS A 113 -1.33 8.51 16.25
N ASP A 114 -1.82 8.64 15.02
CA ASP A 114 -1.80 9.88 14.25
C ASP A 114 -3.12 10.11 13.53
N GLN A 115 -3.82 11.19 13.85
CA GLN A 115 -5.15 11.48 13.33
C GLN A 115 -5.16 11.74 11.81
N SER A 116 -4.12 12.35 11.27
CA SER A 116 -4.03 12.62 9.82
C SER A 116 -3.86 11.32 9.07
N ALA A 117 -2.95 10.45 9.51
CA ALA A 117 -2.75 9.13 8.94
C ALA A 117 -4.01 8.26 9.09
N GLN A 118 -4.73 8.34 10.23
CA GLN A 118 -5.98 7.62 10.44
C GLN A 118 -7.06 8.04 9.43
N THR A 119 -7.23 9.35 9.24
CA THR A 119 -8.24 9.88 8.29
C THR A 119 -7.96 9.38 6.86
N VAL A 120 -6.71 9.44 6.45
CA VAL A 120 -6.28 8.97 5.13
C VAL A 120 -6.49 7.45 5.01
N PHE A 121 -6.03 6.68 6.00
CA PHE A 121 -6.18 5.23 6.00
C PHE A 121 -7.64 4.79 5.91
N ASP A 122 -8.53 5.37 6.72
CA ASP A 122 -9.96 5.02 6.74
C ASP A 122 -10.64 5.35 5.42
N SER A 123 -10.34 6.51 4.83
CA SER A 123 -10.86 6.88 3.51
C SER A 123 -10.47 5.87 2.44
N MET A 124 -9.22 5.45 2.43
CA MET A 124 -8.71 4.48 1.45
C MET A 124 -9.24 3.07 1.69
N HIS A 125 -9.32 2.66 2.95
CA HIS A 125 -9.93 1.38 3.32
C HIS A 125 -11.40 1.31 2.85
N TYR A 126 -12.18 2.36 3.08
CA TYR A 126 -13.57 2.45 2.63
C TYR A 126 -13.69 2.30 1.10
N ARG A 127 -12.89 3.02 0.33
CA ARG A 127 -12.89 2.96 -1.15
C ARG A 127 -12.54 1.56 -1.66
N ARG A 128 -11.50 0.92 -1.12
CA ARG A 128 -11.12 -0.45 -1.48
C ARG A 128 -12.20 -1.46 -1.16
N MET A 129 -12.78 -1.37 0.05
CA MET A 129 -13.88 -2.24 0.45
C MET A 129 -15.07 -2.11 -0.49
N ALA A 130 -15.37 -0.91 -0.99
CA ALA A 130 -16.46 -0.71 -1.96
C ALA A 130 -16.22 -1.51 -3.26
N VAL A 131 -15.00 -1.48 -3.82
CA VAL A 131 -14.65 -2.24 -5.03
C VAL A 131 -14.72 -3.76 -4.80
N ILE A 132 -14.18 -4.23 -3.66
CA ILE A 132 -14.20 -5.66 -3.31
C ILE A 132 -15.65 -6.13 -3.10
N LYS A 133 -16.46 -5.39 -2.35
CA LYS A 133 -17.89 -5.70 -2.12
C LYS A 133 -18.67 -5.75 -3.43
N GLN A 134 -18.42 -4.78 -4.32
CA GLN A 134 -19.06 -4.78 -5.65
C GLN A 134 -18.74 -6.06 -6.43
N SER A 135 -17.54 -6.61 -6.28
CA SER A 135 -17.20 -7.89 -6.93
C SER A 135 -18.09 -9.05 -6.44
N PHE A 136 -18.38 -9.10 -5.14
CA PHE A 136 -19.30 -10.12 -4.60
C PHE A 136 -20.77 -9.82 -4.94
N ALA A 137 -21.15 -8.55 -5.05
CA ALA A 137 -22.48 -8.16 -5.55
C ALA A 137 -22.70 -8.63 -6.99
N ASP A 138 -21.70 -8.39 -7.86
CA ASP A 138 -21.73 -8.83 -9.28
C ASP A 138 -21.74 -10.37 -9.41
N ALA A 139 -21.20 -11.08 -8.41
CA ALA A 139 -21.26 -12.54 -8.31
C ALA A 139 -22.62 -13.08 -7.77
N GLY A 140 -23.56 -12.19 -7.38
CA GLY A 140 -24.92 -12.56 -6.99
C GLY A 140 -25.12 -12.83 -5.50
N PHE A 141 -24.15 -12.49 -4.63
CA PHE A 141 -24.28 -12.67 -3.18
C PHE A 141 -25.19 -11.59 -2.55
N ASP A 142 -25.86 -11.94 -1.47
CA ASP A 142 -26.66 -10.98 -0.70
C ASP A 142 -25.77 -9.96 0.07
N PRO A 143 -26.33 -8.84 0.55
CA PRO A 143 -25.55 -7.78 1.17
C PRO A 143 -24.71 -8.21 2.39
N LEU A 144 -25.18 -9.17 3.19
CA LEU A 144 -24.45 -9.68 4.35
C LEU A 144 -23.28 -10.55 3.92
N GLU A 145 -23.49 -11.41 2.92
CA GLU A 145 -22.44 -12.22 2.32
C GLU A 145 -21.38 -11.37 1.62
N GLN A 146 -21.80 -10.33 0.88
CA GLN A 146 -20.87 -9.37 0.24
C GLN A 146 -19.93 -8.76 1.27
N GLU A 147 -20.47 -8.26 2.39
CA GLU A 147 -19.67 -7.65 3.46
C GLU A 147 -18.69 -8.66 4.05
N THR A 148 -19.18 -9.83 4.46
CA THR A 148 -18.38 -10.85 5.14
C THR A 148 -17.27 -11.39 4.24
N ARG A 149 -17.59 -11.73 2.98
CA ARG A 149 -16.63 -12.25 1.99
C ARG A 149 -15.58 -11.20 1.64
N ALA A 150 -16.01 -9.93 1.47
CA ALA A 150 -15.09 -8.83 1.21
C ALA A 150 -14.13 -8.60 2.37
N GLN A 151 -14.60 -8.65 3.61
CA GLN A 151 -13.75 -8.52 4.79
C GLN A 151 -12.74 -9.67 4.90
N VAL A 152 -13.15 -10.92 4.67
CA VAL A 152 -12.24 -12.09 4.69
C VAL A 152 -11.17 -11.94 3.61
N PHE A 153 -11.56 -11.61 2.38
CA PHE A 153 -10.62 -11.41 1.28
C PHE A 153 -9.63 -10.29 1.58
N ASN A 154 -10.12 -9.11 1.98
CA ASN A 154 -9.26 -7.97 2.28
C ASN A 154 -8.35 -8.23 3.48
N CYS A 155 -8.85 -8.89 4.52
CA CYS A 155 -8.05 -9.27 5.69
C CYS A 155 -6.88 -10.18 5.27
N TYR A 156 -7.16 -11.25 4.54
CA TYR A 156 -6.11 -12.16 4.12
C TYR A 156 -5.14 -11.53 3.13
N LEU A 157 -5.64 -10.69 2.22
CA LEU A 157 -4.83 -9.96 1.25
C LEU A 157 -3.81 -9.01 1.92
N ASN A 158 -4.17 -8.39 3.04
CA ASN A 158 -3.28 -7.42 3.70
C ASN A 158 -2.46 -8.02 4.86
N TRP A 159 -2.94 -9.10 5.49
CA TRP A 159 -2.28 -9.69 6.66
C TRP A 159 -1.67 -11.06 6.39
N GLY A 160 -2.05 -11.73 5.31
CA GLY A 160 -1.57 -13.06 4.97
C GLY A 160 -0.05 -13.13 4.79
N ASN A 161 0.57 -12.06 4.29
CA ASN A 161 2.02 -11.98 4.13
C ASN A 161 2.80 -12.15 5.45
N VAL A 162 2.20 -11.84 6.61
CA VAL A 162 2.82 -12.04 7.93
C VAL A 162 2.80 -13.52 8.34
N MET A 163 1.86 -14.30 7.80
CA MET A 163 1.68 -15.72 8.12
C MET A 163 2.56 -16.63 7.27
N HIS A 164 3.11 -16.14 6.17
CA HIS A 164 3.89 -16.91 5.22
C HIS A 164 5.36 -16.49 5.20
N SER A 165 6.25 -17.48 5.13
CA SER A 165 7.70 -17.25 5.11
C SER A 165 8.21 -16.77 3.75
N ASP A 166 7.43 -16.94 2.68
CA ASP A 166 7.78 -16.51 1.34
C ASP A 166 6.56 -15.96 0.58
N THR A 167 6.85 -15.08 -0.37
CA THR A 167 5.84 -14.41 -1.20
C THR A 167 5.10 -15.39 -2.12
N ALA A 168 5.73 -16.46 -2.58
CA ALA A 168 5.10 -17.41 -3.51
C ALA A 168 4.01 -18.22 -2.80
N ALA A 169 4.29 -18.69 -1.58
CA ALA A 169 3.29 -19.37 -0.75
C ALA A 169 2.11 -18.47 -0.42
N TYR A 170 2.38 -17.21 -0.03
CA TYR A 170 1.34 -16.22 0.22
C TYR A 170 0.48 -15.95 -1.02
N THR A 171 1.10 -15.66 -2.16
CA THR A 171 0.40 -15.41 -3.43
C THR A 171 -0.48 -16.58 -3.83
N LYS A 172 0.04 -17.82 -3.69
CA LYS A 172 -0.72 -19.03 -4.01
C LYS A 172 -2.00 -19.12 -3.15
N VAL A 173 -1.89 -18.94 -1.84
CA VAL A 173 -3.06 -19.06 -0.96
C VAL A 173 -4.08 -17.94 -1.21
N VAL A 174 -3.66 -16.71 -1.50
CA VAL A 174 -4.56 -15.63 -1.90
C VAL A 174 -5.36 -16.02 -3.15
N LYS A 175 -4.69 -16.60 -4.15
CA LYS A 175 -5.34 -17.08 -5.39
C LYS A 175 -6.32 -18.22 -5.13
N ASP A 176 -5.94 -19.18 -4.30
CA ASP A 176 -6.78 -20.33 -3.95
C ASP A 176 -8.02 -19.90 -3.11
N LEU A 177 -7.93 -18.79 -2.38
CA LEU A 177 -9.03 -18.26 -1.58
C LEU A 177 -10.17 -17.70 -2.45
N ILE A 178 -9.87 -17.08 -3.60
CA ILE A 178 -10.86 -16.44 -4.46
C ILE A 178 -11.98 -17.41 -4.89
N PRO A 179 -11.70 -18.58 -5.50
CA PRO A 179 -12.74 -19.51 -5.88
C PRO A 179 -13.50 -20.09 -4.67
N LEU A 180 -12.90 -20.14 -3.49
CA LEU A 180 -13.60 -20.54 -2.27
C LEU A 180 -14.60 -19.49 -1.82
N LEU A 181 -14.23 -18.21 -1.89
CA LEU A 181 -15.10 -17.10 -1.53
C LEU A 181 -16.21 -16.85 -2.57
N LEU A 182 -16.08 -17.35 -3.79
CA LEU A 182 -17.08 -17.24 -4.84
C LEU A 182 -18.04 -18.46 -4.91
N LYS A 183 -17.88 -19.45 -4.04
CA LYS A 183 -18.86 -20.54 -3.92
C LYS A 183 -20.10 -20.06 -3.18
N PRO A 184 -21.30 -20.38 -3.68
CA PRO A 184 -22.56 -20.16 -2.97
C PRO A 184 -22.62 -20.87 -1.61
#